data_8d57bb7ff8953d3042faf48cc051f528
#
_entry.id   8d57bb7ff8953d3042faf48cc051f528
#
_cell.length_a   1.000
_cell.length_b   1.000
_cell.length_c   1.000
_cell.angle_alpha   90.00
_cell.angle_beta   90.00
_cell.angle_gamma   90.00
#
_symmetry.space_group_name_H-M   'P 1'
#
loop_
_entity.id
_entity.type
_entity.pdbx_description
1 polymer ?
#
loop_
_entity_poly.entity_id
_entity_poly.type
_entity_poly.pdbx_seq_one_letter_code
_entity_poly.pdbx_strand_id
1 'polypeptide(L)'
;MKSDDSVIPMLVETDLVPVEVGPGCLRRDLPGPGPVRVWLVDMAPGSRWPYLDHHPTGEGVYVLSGELIEGECRYAAGTWVRFAPGTSHQPRTERGARLLGYNPTSA
;
A
#
# COMPACT_ATOMS: atom_id res chain seq x y z
N MET A 1 22.99 26.07 -9.42
CA MET A 1 21.62 26.22 -8.88
C MET A 1 21.61 25.83 -7.42
N LYS A 2 21.05 26.66 -6.59
CA LYS A 2 20.94 26.36 -5.16
C LYS A 2 19.79 25.38 -4.92
N SER A 3 20.03 24.36 -4.10
CA SER A 3 19.00 23.42 -3.70
C SER A 3 17.93 24.12 -2.86
N ASP A 4 16.69 23.69 -3.02
CA ASP A 4 15.60 24.10 -2.17
C ASP A 4 15.63 23.26 -0.89
N ASP A 5 15.89 23.89 0.25
CA ASP A 5 16.02 23.21 1.53
C ASP A 5 14.68 22.62 2.03
N SER A 6 13.57 23.02 1.42
CA SER A 6 12.25 22.46 1.76
C SER A 6 12.02 21.08 1.13
N VAL A 7 12.85 20.66 0.21
CA VAL A 7 12.74 19.38 -0.47
C VAL A 7 13.82 18.43 0.04
N ILE A 8 13.39 17.30 0.55
CA ILE A 8 14.30 16.27 1.05
C ILE A 8 14.07 15.01 0.23
N PRO A 9 14.74 14.85 -0.92
CA PRO A 9 14.64 13.61 -1.68
C PRO A 9 15.36 12.51 -0.93
N MET A 10 14.60 11.52 -0.48
CA MET A 10 15.11 10.49 0.41
C MET A 10 15.63 9.26 -0.34
N LEU A 11 14.83 8.75 -1.27
CA LEU A 11 15.05 7.44 -1.84
C LEU A 11 14.54 7.37 -3.28
N VAL A 12 15.17 6.51 -4.05
CA VAL A 12 14.53 5.94 -5.22
C VAL A 12 14.06 4.51 -4.89
N GLU A 13 13.01 4.05 -5.55
CA GLU A 13 12.40 2.76 -5.24
C GLU A 13 13.40 1.60 -5.22
N THR A 14 14.35 1.59 -6.14
CA THR A 14 15.35 0.54 -6.26
C THR A 14 16.30 0.44 -5.06
N ASP A 15 16.37 1.48 -4.23
CA ASP A 15 17.16 1.47 -3.00
C ASP A 15 16.40 0.84 -1.82
N LEU A 16 15.09 0.57 -2.00
CA LEU A 16 14.26 0.00 -0.95
C LEU A 16 14.31 -1.52 -1.00
N VAL A 17 14.61 -2.14 0.13
CA VAL A 17 14.58 -3.59 0.26
C VAL A 17 13.15 -4.03 0.55
N PRO A 18 12.52 -4.83 -0.33
CA PRO A 18 11.17 -5.28 -0.08
C PRO A 18 11.11 -6.30 1.05
N VAL A 19 10.05 -6.25 1.83
CA VAL A 19 9.72 -7.24 2.84
C VAL A 19 8.69 -8.19 2.24
N GLU A 20 8.98 -9.49 2.21
CA GLU A 20 7.99 -10.49 1.85
C GLU A 20 7.06 -10.71 3.04
N VAL A 21 5.82 -10.21 2.93
CA VAL A 21 4.83 -10.36 4.00
C VAL A 21 4.08 -11.68 3.92
N GLY A 22 4.09 -12.31 2.75
CA GLY A 22 3.50 -13.61 2.50
C GLY A 22 3.72 -14.00 1.04
N PRO A 23 3.30 -15.19 0.61
CA PRO A 23 3.52 -15.65 -0.76
C PRO A 23 2.98 -14.67 -1.80
N GLY A 24 3.86 -14.14 -2.63
CA GLY A 24 3.51 -13.20 -3.69
C GLY A 24 3.23 -11.77 -3.24
N CYS A 25 3.39 -11.45 -1.96
CA CYS A 25 3.13 -10.10 -1.43
C CYS A 25 4.42 -9.48 -0.92
N LEU A 26 4.85 -8.41 -1.58
CA LEU A 26 6.05 -7.65 -1.23
C LEU A 26 5.66 -6.24 -0.81
N ARG A 27 6.22 -5.78 0.30
CA ARG A 27 6.00 -4.42 0.80
C ARG A 27 7.32 -3.66 0.87
N ARG A 28 7.30 -2.43 0.36
CA ARG A 28 8.37 -1.46 0.56
C ARG A 28 7.81 -0.33 1.40
N ASP A 29 8.45 -0.07 2.53
CA ASP A 29 8.05 1.03 3.41
C ASP A 29 8.72 2.31 2.96
N LEU A 30 7.93 3.38 2.81
CA LEU A 30 8.38 4.69 2.38
C LEU A 30 8.37 5.64 3.58
N PRO A 31 9.31 6.59 3.65
CA PRO A 31 9.25 7.61 4.69
C PRO A 31 8.00 8.48 4.51
N GLY A 32 7.24 8.64 5.58
CA GLY A 32 6.07 9.51 5.60
C GLY A 32 6.21 10.61 6.64
N PRO A 33 5.36 11.64 6.56
CA PRO A 33 5.39 12.73 7.54
C PRO A 33 4.69 12.31 8.83
N GLY A 34 5.36 12.53 9.97
CA GLY A 34 4.75 12.31 11.28
C GLY A 34 4.23 10.90 11.50
N PRO A 35 3.03 10.77 12.11
CA PRO A 35 2.48 9.47 12.48
C PRO A 35 1.72 8.80 11.32
N VAL A 36 2.33 8.77 10.14
CA VAL A 36 1.75 8.16 8.96
C VAL A 36 2.72 7.12 8.41
N ARG A 37 2.23 5.91 8.23
CA ARG A 37 2.96 4.89 7.49
C ARG A 37 2.57 4.97 6.03
N VAL A 38 3.57 5.04 5.15
CA VAL A 38 3.38 5.03 3.70
C VAL A 38 4.07 3.79 3.16
N TRP A 39 3.43 3.12 2.22
CA TRP A 39 3.95 1.86 1.71
C TRP A 39 3.61 1.67 0.25
N LEU A 40 4.46 0.87 -0.42
CA LEU A 40 4.26 0.39 -1.77
C LEU A 40 4.19 -1.13 -1.69
N VAL A 41 3.10 -1.71 -2.17
CA VAL A 41 2.88 -3.15 -2.15
C VAL A 41 2.75 -3.67 -3.56
N ASP A 42 3.50 -4.73 -3.85
CA ASP A 42 3.36 -5.50 -5.07
C ASP A 42 2.77 -6.86 -4.73
N MET A 43 1.68 -7.20 -5.40
CA MET A 43 1.01 -8.49 -5.27
C MET A 43 1.10 -9.24 -6.59
N ALA A 44 1.67 -10.45 -6.55
CA ALA A 44 1.77 -11.29 -7.74
C ALA A 44 0.38 -11.76 -8.20
N PRO A 45 0.21 -12.07 -9.48
CA PRO A 45 -1.05 -12.64 -9.98
C PRO A 45 -1.47 -13.86 -9.17
N GLY A 46 -2.74 -13.89 -8.75
CA GLY A 46 -3.31 -14.98 -7.96
C GLY A 46 -2.97 -14.93 -6.48
N SER A 47 -2.28 -13.90 -6.00
CA SER A 47 -1.91 -13.80 -4.60
C SER A 47 -3.02 -13.20 -3.75
N ARG A 48 -2.90 -13.44 -2.45
CA ARG A 48 -3.82 -12.96 -1.43
C ARG A 48 -3.00 -12.43 -0.28
N TRP A 49 -3.45 -11.32 0.32
CA TRP A 49 -2.84 -10.83 1.55
C TRP A 49 -2.87 -11.94 2.60
N PRO A 50 -1.75 -12.21 3.29
CA PRO A 50 -1.61 -13.45 4.06
C PRO A 50 -2.47 -13.57 5.32
N TYR A 51 -3.12 -12.48 5.72
CA TYR A 51 -3.95 -12.47 6.92
C TYR A 51 -5.06 -11.42 6.80
N LEU A 52 -6.05 -11.52 7.68
CA LEU A 52 -7.07 -10.50 7.82
C LEU A 52 -6.43 -9.29 8.50
N ASP A 53 -6.26 -8.21 7.73
CA ASP A 53 -5.55 -7.02 8.17
C ASP A 53 -6.51 -6.03 8.81
N HIS A 54 -6.24 -5.67 10.06
CA HIS A 54 -7.08 -4.76 10.82
C HIS A 54 -6.54 -3.35 10.77
N HIS A 55 -7.42 -2.39 10.46
CA HIS A 55 -7.07 -0.98 10.30
C HIS A 55 -7.76 -0.12 11.36
N PRO A 56 -7.21 -0.01 12.58
CA PRO A 56 -7.86 0.76 13.65
C PRO A 56 -8.00 2.24 13.30
N THR A 57 -7.10 2.78 12.52
CA THR A 57 -7.10 4.20 12.10
C THR A 57 -7.50 4.40 10.65
N GLY A 58 -7.92 3.32 9.97
CA GLY A 58 -8.26 3.37 8.56
C GLY A 58 -7.06 3.19 7.63
N GLU A 59 -7.34 3.18 6.34
CA GLU A 59 -6.33 3.00 5.30
C GLU A 59 -6.76 3.68 4.02
N GLY A 60 -5.82 4.28 3.30
CA GLY A 60 -6.01 4.75 1.95
C GLY A 60 -5.11 3.97 1.00
N VAL A 61 -5.65 3.54 -0.13
CA VAL A 61 -4.93 2.75 -1.13
C VAL A 61 -5.22 3.29 -2.52
N TYR A 62 -4.18 3.57 -3.28
CA TYR A 62 -4.29 3.89 -4.69
C TYR A 62 -3.81 2.70 -5.52
N VAL A 63 -4.65 2.21 -6.42
CA VAL A 63 -4.30 1.10 -7.31
C VAL A 63 -3.50 1.64 -8.47
N LEU A 64 -2.18 1.43 -8.46
CA LEU A 64 -1.28 1.93 -9.49
C LEU A 64 -1.37 1.09 -10.77
N SER A 65 -1.46 -0.22 -10.63
CA SER A 65 -1.58 -1.14 -11.76
C SER A 65 -2.29 -2.42 -11.34
N GLY A 66 -2.81 -3.14 -12.32
CA GLY A 66 -3.55 -4.36 -12.06
C GLY A 66 -4.93 -4.10 -11.46
N GLU A 67 -5.28 -4.91 -10.49
CA GLU A 67 -6.56 -4.76 -9.79
C GLU A 67 -6.44 -5.23 -8.35
N LEU A 68 -7.21 -4.62 -7.47
CA LEU A 68 -7.36 -5.05 -6.08
C LEU A 68 -8.77 -5.58 -5.89
N ILE A 69 -8.89 -6.75 -5.26
CA ILE A 69 -10.18 -7.36 -4.98
C ILE A 69 -10.35 -7.46 -3.46
N GLU A 70 -11.45 -6.91 -2.97
CA GLU A 70 -11.86 -7.03 -1.58
C GLU A 70 -13.30 -7.52 -1.54
N GLY A 71 -13.50 -8.73 -1.01
CA GLY A 71 -14.80 -9.38 -1.07
C GLY A 71 -15.24 -9.57 -2.52
N GLU A 72 -16.37 -9.01 -2.89
CA GLU A 72 -16.90 -9.05 -4.25
C GLU A 72 -16.56 -7.79 -5.05
N CYS A 73 -15.92 -6.81 -4.42
CA CYS A 73 -15.58 -5.54 -5.07
C CYS A 73 -14.24 -5.64 -5.77
N ARG A 74 -14.21 -5.20 -7.02
CA ARG A 74 -13.00 -5.14 -7.84
C ARG A 74 -12.65 -3.69 -8.11
N TYR A 75 -11.42 -3.32 -7.82
CA TYR A 75 -10.92 -1.96 -7.99
C TYR A 75 -9.82 -1.97 -9.04
N ALA A 76 -10.10 -1.39 -10.19
CA ALA A 76 -9.14 -1.30 -11.29
C ALA A 76 -8.05 -0.26 -11.01
N ALA A 77 -6.97 -0.33 -11.78
CA ALA A 77 -5.92 0.70 -11.77
C ALA A 77 -6.53 2.10 -11.91
N GLY A 78 -6.01 3.04 -11.13
CA GLY A 78 -6.52 4.41 -11.07
C GLY A 78 -7.61 4.64 -10.02
N THR A 79 -8.00 3.62 -9.28
CA THR A 79 -9.01 3.74 -8.22
C THR A 79 -8.35 4.14 -6.90
N TRP A 80 -8.92 5.15 -6.24
CA TRP A 80 -8.60 5.51 -4.87
C TRP A 80 -9.60 4.83 -3.95
N VAL A 81 -9.10 3.96 -3.06
CA VAL A 81 -9.92 3.19 -2.12
C VAL A 81 -9.63 3.66 -0.71
N ARG A 82 -10.68 3.87 0.08
CA ARG A 82 -10.52 4.16 1.50
C ARG A 82 -11.26 3.13 2.32
N PHE A 83 -10.54 2.56 3.30
CA PHE A 83 -11.12 1.68 4.30
C PHE A 83 -11.32 2.48 5.59
N ALA A 84 -12.54 2.43 6.12
CA ALA A 84 -12.90 3.20 7.30
C ALA A 84 -12.13 2.73 8.55
N PRO A 85 -11.91 3.62 9.54
CA PRO A 85 -11.33 3.22 10.81
C PRO A 85 -12.13 2.09 11.46
N GLY A 86 -11.41 1.13 12.06
CA GLY A 86 -12.02 -0.01 12.75
C GLY A 86 -12.41 -1.17 11.85
N THR A 87 -12.08 -1.12 10.57
CA THR A 87 -12.41 -2.20 9.62
C THR A 87 -11.25 -3.18 9.45
N SER A 88 -11.58 -4.37 8.95
CA SER A 88 -10.60 -5.42 8.68
C SER A 88 -10.80 -5.96 7.27
N HIS A 89 -9.71 -6.21 6.55
CA HIS A 89 -9.74 -6.60 5.15
C HIS A 89 -8.67 -7.64 4.85
N GLN A 90 -8.96 -8.49 3.88
CA GLN A 90 -7.99 -9.45 3.36
C GLN A 90 -8.04 -9.41 1.83
N PRO A 91 -7.37 -8.44 1.22
CA PRO A 91 -7.44 -8.26 -0.22
C PRO A 91 -6.71 -9.36 -0.98
N ARG A 92 -7.11 -9.52 -2.23
CA ARG A 92 -6.50 -10.44 -3.17
C ARG A 92 -6.43 -9.81 -4.55
N THR A 93 -5.76 -10.46 -5.46
CA THR A 93 -5.71 -10.07 -6.86
C THR A 93 -5.66 -11.32 -7.74
N GLU A 94 -6.25 -11.25 -8.90
CA GLU A 94 -6.14 -12.31 -9.89
C GLU A 94 -5.05 -12.00 -10.92
N ARG A 95 -4.94 -10.74 -11.31
CA ARG A 95 -4.04 -10.29 -12.37
C ARG A 95 -2.74 -9.69 -11.87
N GLY A 96 -2.59 -9.56 -10.58
CA GLY A 96 -1.53 -8.80 -9.96
C GLY A 96 -1.99 -7.40 -9.62
N ALA A 97 -1.29 -6.77 -8.70
CA ALA A 97 -1.60 -5.41 -8.29
C ALA A 97 -0.35 -4.70 -7.80
N ARG A 98 -0.26 -3.42 -8.11
CA ARG A 98 0.70 -2.53 -7.48
C ARG A 98 -0.07 -1.43 -6.78
N LEU A 99 0.19 -1.27 -5.49
CA LEU A 99 -0.62 -0.43 -4.60
C LEU A 99 0.28 0.56 -3.88
N LEU A 100 -0.14 1.82 -3.84
CA LEU A 100 0.48 2.83 -2.99
C LEU A 100 -0.54 3.22 -1.94
N GLY A 101 -0.17 3.16 -0.68
CA GLY A 101 -1.12 3.45 0.37
C GLY A 101 -0.51 4.06 1.62
N TYR A 102 -1.38 4.40 2.54
CA TYR A 102 -0.98 4.92 3.83
C TYR A 102 -1.91 4.44 4.94
N ASN A 103 -1.33 4.37 6.13
CA ASN A 103 -2.07 4.13 7.37
C ASN A 103 -1.67 5.21 8.37
N PRO A 104 -2.63 5.96 8.92
CA PRO A 104 -2.35 6.74 10.11
C PRO A 104 -1.96 5.81 11.25
N THR A 105 -0.89 6.11 11.99
CA THR A 105 -0.42 5.25 13.08
C THR A 105 -0.94 5.69 14.43
N SER A 106 -1.57 6.86 14.50
CA SER A 106 -2.23 7.35 15.71
C SER A 106 -3.54 8.02 15.35
N ALA A 107 -4.49 7.96 16.23
CA ALA A 107 -5.78 8.64 16.09
C ALA A 107 -5.63 10.14 16.37
#